data_f56a7ebd1b7884b1ede1b2b1d9763a1d
#
_entry.id   f56a7ebd1b7884b1ede1b2b1d9763a1d
#
_cell.length_a   1.000
_cell.length_b   1.000
_cell.length_c   1.000
_cell.angle_alpha   90.00
_cell.angle_beta   90.00
_cell.angle_gamma   90.00
#
_symmetry.space_group_name_H-M   'P 1'
#
loop_
_entity.id
_entity.type
_entity.pdbx_description
1 polymer ?
#
loop_
_entity_poly.entity_id
_entity_poly.type
_entity_poly.pdbx_seq_one_letter_code
_entity_poly.pdbx_strand_id
1 'polypeptide(L)'
;MALYMKKIGTIVFFLVIVSNCSKKEMTGYDYSVFSKQLNIFGVQILSTEETNDLKINHAANILAQYLDNDGNGTPDNPKVINELIEHNATLVMFKTYGSKKYKQFFGSSNWPDGQTTVKRALQDLYDDETHPGGAEKGIFDASLEEVLHLITFGGYSNAYPNVFGTQKGSEISKAVDIARGGYFSTIPEKYPGNAWYTYDDQTCEYGCQIHEYLYWAITSVLGAQEFLGRLDHIQHEWRLNTHQKVRETDKAFYALYINDEYKLPKNLPDGKYVNGIPSIRPFEWNKIEKKKQH
;
A
#
# COMPACT_ATOMS: atom_id res chain seq x y z
N MET A 1 36.51 -68.68 -11.75
CA MET A 1 37.13 -67.53 -12.42
C MET A 1 36.19 -66.34 -12.22
N ALA A 2 36.42 -65.58 -11.15
CA ALA A 2 35.55 -64.45 -10.72
C ALA A 2 36.20 -63.12 -11.08
N LEU A 3 35.57 -62.36 -11.95
CA LEU A 3 36.02 -61.02 -12.34
C LEU A 3 35.63 -60.01 -11.25
N TYR A 4 36.66 -59.36 -10.71
CA TYR A 4 36.54 -58.24 -9.79
C TYR A 4 36.25 -56.94 -10.61
N MET A 5 35.06 -56.37 -10.51
CA MET A 5 34.78 -55.06 -11.04
C MET A 5 35.01 -53.98 -9.97
N LYS A 6 36.06 -53.14 -10.18
CA LYS A 6 36.32 -51.94 -9.40
C LYS A 6 35.21 -50.90 -9.65
N LYS A 7 34.48 -50.53 -8.59
CA LYS A 7 33.64 -49.33 -8.60
C LYS A 7 34.50 -48.10 -8.51
N ILE A 8 34.52 -47.31 -9.58
CA ILE A 8 35.04 -45.95 -9.59
C ILE A 8 33.99 -45.02 -9.02
N GLY A 9 34.24 -44.49 -7.83
CA GLY A 9 33.37 -43.52 -7.19
C GLY A 9 33.54 -42.15 -7.87
N THR A 10 32.54 -41.71 -8.59
CA THR A 10 32.46 -40.34 -9.11
C THR A 10 32.10 -39.42 -7.94
N ILE A 11 33.05 -38.66 -7.43
CA ILE A 11 32.84 -37.55 -6.50
C ILE A 11 32.22 -36.43 -7.31
N VAL A 12 30.90 -36.25 -7.18
CA VAL A 12 30.21 -35.08 -7.69
C VAL A 12 30.48 -33.93 -6.71
N PHE A 13 31.37 -33.02 -7.09
CA PHE A 13 31.52 -31.75 -6.40
C PHE A 13 30.26 -30.92 -6.64
N PHE A 14 29.38 -30.83 -5.65
CA PHE A 14 28.33 -29.83 -5.62
C PHE A 14 28.99 -28.47 -5.41
N LEU A 15 29.19 -27.76 -6.51
CA LEU A 15 29.53 -26.34 -6.47
C LEU A 15 28.29 -25.61 -5.94
N VAL A 16 28.25 -25.35 -4.64
CA VAL A 16 27.28 -24.41 -4.06
C VAL A 16 27.63 -23.04 -4.60
N ILE A 17 27.00 -22.66 -5.70
CA ILE A 17 26.99 -21.27 -6.14
C ILE A 17 26.19 -20.50 -5.11
N VAL A 18 26.87 -19.98 -4.09
CA VAL A 18 26.32 -18.95 -3.21
C VAL A 18 26.17 -17.73 -4.10
N SER A 19 25.06 -17.64 -4.80
CA SER A 19 24.66 -16.45 -5.54
C SER A 19 24.60 -15.32 -4.52
N ASN A 20 25.57 -14.39 -4.63
CA ASN A 20 25.58 -13.14 -3.90
C ASN A 20 24.38 -12.28 -4.35
N CYS A 21 23.18 -12.65 -3.91
CA CYS A 21 21.93 -11.97 -4.22
C CYS A 21 21.71 -10.70 -3.39
N SER A 22 22.61 -10.40 -2.42
CA SER A 22 22.44 -9.29 -1.49
C SER A 22 22.93 -7.93 -1.99
N LYS A 23 23.60 -7.83 -3.13
CA LYS A 23 24.11 -6.55 -3.67
C LYS A 23 23.27 -5.92 -4.78
N LYS A 24 22.24 -6.61 -5.30
CA LYS A 24 21.42 -6.11 -6.41
C LYS A 24 20.08 -5.51 -5.96
N GLU A 25 19.72 -5.68 -4.67
CA GLU A 25 18.42 -5.29 -4.14
C GLU A 25 18.26 -3.81 -3.74
N MET A 26 19.33 -3.01 -3.77
CA MET A 26 19.29 -1.58 -3.43
C MET A 26 19.48 -0.61 -4.60
N THR A 27 19.56 -1.09 -5.82
CA THR A 27 19.97 -0.30 -6.99
C THR A 27 18.79 0.15 -7.88
N GLY A 28 17.55 0.14 -7.38
CA GLY A 28 16.37 0.49 -8.17
C GLY A 28 16.00 1.98 -8.12
N TYR A 29 16.06 2.61 -6.93
CA TYR A 29 15.56 3.97 -6.72
C TYR A 29 16.64 4.93 -6.22
N ASP A 30 16.59 6.17 -6.70
CA ASP A 30 17.49 7.23 -6.22
C ASP A 30 16.93 7.94 -4.98
N TYR A 31 17.21 7.38 -3.81
CA TYR A 31 16.79 7.95 -2.52
C TYR A 31 17.45 9.29 -2.18
N SER A 32 18.46 9.73 -2.93
CA SER A 32 19.11 11.03 -2.74
C SER A 32 18.18 12.20 -3.03
N VAL A 33 17.04 11.96 -3.67
CA VAL A 33 16.01 12.99 -3.93
C VAL A 33 15.30 13.47 -2.66
N PHE A 34 15.30 12.65 -1.60
CA PHE A 34 14.63 12.97 -0.34
C PHE A 34 15.56 13.69 0.63
N SER A 35 15.02 14.63 1.35
CA SER A 35 15.73 15.44 2.38
C SER A 35 15.05 15.44 3.75
N LYS A 36 13.81 14.96 3.82
CA LYS A 36 13.00 14.95 5.04
C LYS A 36 12.49 13.54 5.35
N GLN A 37 12.36 13.21 6.63
CA GLN A 37 11.85 11.92 7.06
C GLN A 37 11.07 12.00 8.37
N LEU A 38 10.10 11.08 8.50
CA LEU A 38 9.43 10.71 9.76
C LEU A 38 9.35 9.19 9.87
N ASN A 39 9.07 8.71 11.06
CA ASN A 39 8.75 7.31 11.30
C ASN A 39 7.53 7.23 12.23
N ILE A 40 6.50 6.51 11.77
CA ILE A 40 5.26 6.29 12.50
C ILE A 40 5.13 4.79 12.75
N PHE A 41 5.26 4.35 13.99
CA PHE A 41 5.18 2.94 14.39
C PHE A 41 6.10 1.99 13.58
N GLY A 42 7.23 2.47 13.09
CA GLY A 42 8.15 1.71 12.24
C GLY A 42 7.97 1.92 10.73
N VAL A 43 6.85 2.46 10.29
CA VAL A 43 6.60 2.84 8.89
C VAL A 43 7.28 4.17 8.57
N GLN A 44 8.03 4.20 7.47
CA GLN A 44 8.80 5.37 7.07
C GLN A 44 8.00 6.31 6.17
N ILE A 45 8.13 7.61 6.39
CA ILE A 45 7.71 8.64 5.44
C ILE A 45 8.97 9.38 5.00
N LEU A 46 9.20 9.44 3.67
CA LEU A 46 10.27 10.22 3.07
C LEU A 46 9.67 11.31 2.19
N SER A 47 10.27 12.49 2.19
CA SER A 47 9.76 13.56 1.35
C SER A 47 10.87 14.41 0.75
N THR A 48 10.56 15.01 -0.40
CA THR A 48 11.44 15.97 -1.05
C THR A 48 11.43 17.32 -0.32
N GLU A 49 12.43 18.15 -0.56
CA GLU A 49 12.52 19.48 0.05
C GLU A 49 11.30 20.36 -0.26
N GLU A 50 10.79 20.26 -1.47
CA GLU A 50 9.70 21.09 -2.00
C GLU A 50 8.32 20.75 -1.41
N THR A 51 8.16 19.58 -0.80
CA THR A 51 6.91 19.15 -0.17
C THR A 51 6.65 19.96 1.10
N ASN A 52 5.44 20.45 1.27
CA ASN A 52 5.04 21.26 2.40
C ASN A 52 5.00 20.45 3.71
N ASP A 53 5.67 20.93 4.76
CA ASP A 53 5.74 20.24 6.05
C ASP A 53 4.38 20.02 6.70
N LEU A 54 3.41 20.92 6.52
CA LEU A 54 2.05 20.74 7.03
C LEU A 54 1.36 19.54 6.37
N LYS A 55 1.62 19.29 5.11
CA LYS A 55 1.04 18.15 4.36
C LYS A 55 1.75 16.84 4.69
N ILE A 56 3.07 16.87 4.91
CA ILE A 56 3.82 15.73 5.43
C ILE A 56 3.30 15.33 6.81
N ASN A 57 3.13 16.31 7.71
CA ASN A 57 2.59 16.08 9.04
C ASN A 57 1.14 15.57 8.98
N HIS A 58 0.34 16.06 8.03
CA HIS A 58 -1.03 15.57 7.84
C HIS A 58 -1.04 14.09 7.43
N ALA A 59 -0.28 13.71 6.41
CA ALA A 59 -0.14 12.30 5.99
C ALA A 59 0.37 11.40 7.14
N ALA A 60 1.32 11.89 7.94
CA ALA A 60 1.81 11.18 9.11
C ALA A 60 0.74 10.98 10.19
N ASN A 61 -0.11 11.98 10.45
CA ASN A 61 -1.25 11.84 11.36
C ASN A 61 -2.28 10.84 10.82
N ILE A 62 -2.60 10.88 9.51
CA ILE A 62 -3.48 9.90 8.85
C ILE A 62 -2.93 8.48 9.01
N LEU A 63 -1.62 8.28 8.78
CA LEU A 63 -0.97 6.99 8.97
C LEU A 63 -1.06 6.50 10.42
N ALA A 64 -0.80 7.39 11.38
CA ALA A 64 -0.92 7.06 12.80
C ALA A 64 -2.35 6.65 13.17
N GLN A 65 -3.35 7.39 12.70
CA GLN A 65 -4.77 7.13 12.97
C GLN A 65 -5.30 5.86 12.30
N TYR A 66 -4.76 5.46 11.14
CA TYR A 66 -5.10 4.17 10.54
C TYR A 66 -4.50 2.98 11.30
N LEU A 67 -3.29 3.14 11.85
CA LEU A 67 -2.58 2.07 12.55
C LEU A 67 -3.00 1.93 14.02
N ASP A 68 -3.31 3.03 14.67
CA ASP A 68 -3.83 3.16 16.05
C ASP A 68 -5.15 3.92 16.00
N ASN A 69 -6.20 3.20 15.57
CA ASN A 69 -7.48 3.82 15.23
C ASN A 69 -8.36 4.09 16.46
N ASP A 70 -8.07 3.45 17.60
CA ASP A 70 -8.69 3.75 18.88
C ASP A 70 -7.95 4.86 19.66
N GLY A 71 -6.78 5.29 19.19
CA GLY A 71 -6.01 6.40 19.74
C GLY A 71 -5.38 6.11 21.11
N ASN A 72 -5.11 4.83 21.43
CA ASN A 72 -4.53 4.45 22.72
C ASN A 72 -2.99 4.55 22.77
N GLY A 73 -2.33 4.89 21.67
CA GLY A 73 -0.87 5.03 21.53
C GLY A 73 -0.15 3.77 21.10
N THR A 74 -0.90 2.71 20.75
CA THR A 74 -0.35 1.41 20.35
C THR A 74 -1.08 0.93 19.10
N PRO A 75 -0.38 0.42 18.06
CA PRO A 75 -1.04 -0.10 16.87
C PRO A 75 -2.05 -1.21 17.19
N ASP A 76 -3.26 -1.12 16.63
CA ASP A 76 -4.38 -2.03 16.89
C ASP A 76 -4.12 -3.46 16.41
N ASN A 77 -3.32 -3.60 15.33
CA ASN A 77 -3.02 -4.90 14.74
C ASN A 77 -1.50 -5.18 14.67
N PRO A 78 -0.94 -5.87 15.68
CA PRO A 78 0.49 -6.19 15.71
C PRO A 78 0.98 -7.03 14.52
N LYS A 79 0.12 -7.88 13.91
CA LYS A 79 0.51 -8.66 12.73
C LYS A 79 0.73 -7.74 11.53
N VAL A 80 -0.18 -6.80 11.32
CA VAL A 80 -0.10 -5.82 10.22
C VAL A 80 1.14 -4.93 10.36
N ILE A 81 1.39 -4.41 11.57
CA ILE A 81 2.56 -3.55 11.78
C ILE A 81 3.88 -4.30 11.62
N ASN A 82 3.95 -5.57 12.03
CA ASN A 82 5.14 -6.40 11.85
C ASN A 82 5.45 -6.61 10.36
N GLU A 83 4.44 -6.87 9.53
CA GLU A 83 4.61 -7.00 8.09
C GLU A 83 5.04 -5.68 7.44
N LEU A 84 4.45 -4.55 7.84
CA LEU A 84 4.86 -3.23 7.36
C LEU A 84 6.34 -2.97 7.66
N ILE A 85 6.82 -3.32 8.85
CA ILE A 85 8.22 -3.17 9.26
C ILE A 85 9.11 -4.16 8.47
N GLU A 86 8.72 -5.42 8.35
CA GLU A 86 9.50 -6.43 7.62
C GLU A 86 9.65 -6.07 6.14
N HIS A 87 8.60 -5.54 5.53
CA HIS A 87 8.59 -5.08 4.14
C HIS A 87 9.10 -3.64 3.98
N ASN A 88 9.69 -3.05 5.02
CA ASN A 88 10.23 -1.68 5.00
C ASN A 88 9.24 -0.68 4.39
N ALA A 89 7.97 -0.75 4.80
CA ALA A 89 6.91 0.07 4.26
C ALA A 89 7.27 1.56 4.31
N THR A 90 7.17 2.21 3.17
CA THR A 90 7.61 3.60 3.00
C THR A 90 6.61 4.38 2.16
N LEU A 91 6.06 5.45 2.73
CA LEU A 91 5.34 6.47 1.98
C LEU A 91 6.37 7.48 1.45
N VAL A 92 6.39 7.73 0.15
CA VAL A 92 7.25 8.74 -0.46
C VAL A 92 6.42 9.93 -0.94
N MET A 93 6.82 11.13 -0.52
CA MET A 93 6.06 12.34 -0.84
C MET A 93 6.85 13.28 -1.75
N PHE A 94 6.21 13.68 -2.84
CA PHE A 94 6.73 14.64 -3.81
C PHE A 94 5.87 15.90 -3.86
N LYS A 95 6.36 16.96 -4.49
CA LYS A 95 5.57 18.18 -4.68
C LYS A 95 4.36 17.96 -5.60
N THR A 96 4.59 17.24 -6.72
CA THR A 96 3.55 16.92 -7.70
C THR A 96 3.97 15.70 -8.51
N TYR A 97 2.98 15.02 -9.10
CA TYR A 97 3.21 13.95 -10.06
C TYR A 97 4.09 14.41 -11.22
N GLY A 98 5.00 13.56 -11.65
CA GLY A 98 5.88 13.85 -12.80
C GLY A 98 6.89 14.98 -12.58
N SER A 99 7.06 15.48 -11.34
CA SER A 99 8.10 16.48 -11.01
C SER A 99 9.50 15.96 -11.33
N LYS A 100 10.50 16.85 -11.35
CA LYS A 100 11.89 16.45 -11.60
C LYS A 100 12.37 15.40 -10.60
N LYS A 101 12.07 15.57 -9.32
CA LYS A 101 12.45 14.64 -8.25
C LYS A 101 11.71 13.30 -8.36
N TYR A 102 10.42 13.33 -8.70
CA TYR A 102 9.65 12.13 -9.02
C TYR A 102 10.31 11.33 -10.15
N LYS A 103 10.57 11.97 -11.30
CA LYS A 103 11.22 11.33 -12.44
C LYS A 103 12.61 10.82 -12.13
N GLN A 104 13.38 11.53 -11.31
CA GLN A 104 14.69 11.08 -10.86
C GLN A 104 14.59 9.84 -9.99
N PHE A 105 13.63 9.76 -9.08
CA PHE A 105 13.41 8.63 -8.21
C PHE A 105 12.94 7.39 -8.97
N PHE A 106 11.82 7.49 -9.68
CA PHE A 106 11.24 6.37 -10.42
C PHE A 106 11.95 6.07 -11.73
N GLY A 107 12.50 7.06 -12.42
CA GLY A 107 13.23 6.89 -13.69
C GLY A 107 14.60 6.27 -13.55
N SER A 108 15.17 6.23 -12.33
CA SER A 108 16.42 5.53 -12.04
C SER A 108 16.21 4.02 -11.87
N SER A 109 14.98 3.58 -11.69
CA SER A 109 14.63 2.18 -11.63
C SER A 109 14.55 1.58 -13.02
N ASN A 110 15.31 0.51 -13.28
CA ASN A 110 14.96 -0.45 -14.33
C ASN A 110 13.76 -1.24 -13.82
N TRP A 111 12.64 -0.57 -13.63
CA TRP A 111 11.43 -1.17 -13.14
C TRP A 111 10.92 -2.15 -14.22
N PRO A 112 10.95 -3.46 -14.00
CA PRO A 112 10.18 -4.35 -14.83
C PRO A 112 8.71 -4.17 -14.40
N ASP A 113 7.87 -3.86 -15.35
CA ASP A 113 6.44 -3.67 -15.17
C ASP A 113 5.86 -4.62 -14.11
N GLY A 114 5.32 -4.07 -13.03
CA GLY A 114 4.46 -4.78 -12.08
C GLY A 114 5.12 -5.77 -11.12
N GLN A 115 6.44 -5.92 -11.04
CA GLN A 115 7.09 -6.83 -10.09
C GLN A 115 8.00 -6.09 -9.12
N THR A 116 7.46 -5.78 -7.95
CA THR A 116 8.27 -5.49 -6.76
C THR A 116 8.93 -6.79 -6.29
N THR A 117 10.07 -7.16 -6.87
CA THR A 117 10.91 -8.25 -6.34
C THR A 117 11.62 -7.84 -5.05
N VAL A 118 11.31 -6.67 -4.53
CA VAL A 118 11.92 -6.13 -3.32
C VAL A 118 10.96 -6.31 -2.17
N LYS A 119 11.44 -6.79 -1.06
CA LYS A 119 10.79 -6.77 0.26
C LYS A 119 10.58 -5.34 0.76
N ARG A 120 9.96 -4.50 -0.05
CA ARG A 120 9.66 -3.11 0.30
C ARG A 120 8.29 -2.73 -0.26
N ALA A 121 7.36 -2.46 0.63
CA ALA A 121 6.11 -1.82 0.28
C ALA A 121 6.37 -0.32 0.10
N LEU A 122 6.11 0.20 -1.09
CA LEU A 122 6.31 1.60 -1.44
C LEU A 122 5.01 2.18 -1.98
N GLN A 123 4.61 3.34 -1.46
CA GLN A 123 3.48 4.12 -1.96
C GLN A 123 3.91 5.57 -2.11
N ASP A 124 3.47 6.23 -3.15
CA ASP A 124 3.68 7.65 -3.38
C ASP A 124 2.45 8.49 -3.05
N LEU A 125 2.67 9.75 -2.72
CA LEU A 125 1.65 10.75 -2.41
C LEU A 125 2.19 12.11 -2.83
N TYR A 126 1.32 12.99 -3.32
CA TYR A 126 1.73 14.31 -3.78
C TYR A 126 1.19 15.43 -2.89
N ASP A 127 1.99 16.47 -2.75
CA ASP A 127 1.60 17.67 -2.00
C ASP A 127 0.31 18.30 -2.56
N ASP A 128 0.18 18.38 -3.89
CA ASP A 128 -0.95 19.02 -4.55
C ASP A 128 -2.27 18.23 -4.48
N GLU A 129 -2.26 16.96 -4.12
CA GLU A 129 -3.45 16.12 -3.87
C GLU A 129 -3.73 15.85 -2.38
N THR A 130 -2.81 16.25 -1.49
CA THR A 130 -3.01 16.19 -0.04
C THR A 130 -3.85 17.39 0.41
N HIS A 131 -5.07 17.15 0.89
CA HIS A 131 -6.05 18.19 1.17
C HIS A 131 -6.63 18.09 2.60
N PRO A 132 -5.88 18.55 3.63
CA PRO A 132 -6.39 18.58 5.01
C PRO A 132 -7.74 19.32 5.10
N GLY A 133 -8.79 18.62 5.59
CA GLY A 133 -10.15 19.18 5.63
C GLY A 133 -10.79 19.41 4.25
N GLY A 134 -10.31 18.70 3.23
CA GLY A 134 -10.78 18.85 1.86
C GLY A 134 -12.27 18.54 1.66
N ALA A 135 -12.80 17.54 2.38
CA ALA A 135 -14.20 17.14 2.29
C ALA A 135 -15.19 18.30 2.56
N GLU A 136 -14.86 19.21 3.49
CA GLU A 136 -15.66 20.41 3.78
C GLU A 136 -15.72 21.36 2.57
N LYS A 137 -14.76 21.26 1.65
CA LYS A 137 -14.65 22.06 0.43
C LYS A 137 -15.06 21.28 -0.83
N GLY A 138 -15.59 20.06 -0.66
CA GLY A 138 -15.91 19.18 -1.78
C GLY A 138 -14.69 18.58 -2.49
N ILE A 139 -13.52 18.55 -1.83
CA ILE A 139 -12.27 18.03 -2.36
C ILE A 139 -11.88 16.77 -1.58
N PHE A 140 -11.61 15.67 -2.29
CA PHE A 140 -11.11 14.46 -1.64
C PHE A 140 -9.64 14.63 -1.24
N ASP A 141 -9.28 14.08 -0.08
CA ASP A 141 -7.92 14.09 0.44
C ASP A 141 -7.23 12.76 0.09
N ALA A 142 -6.34 12.78 -0.90
CA ALA A 142 -5.64 11.58 -1.35
C ALA A 142 -4.77 10.91 -0.28
N SER A 143 -4.43 11.60 0.81
CA SER A 143 -3.72 10.96 1.92
C SER A 143 -4.53 9.83 2.58
N LEU A 144 -5.87 9.88 2.53
CA LEU A 144 -6.75 8.80 3.01
C LEU A 144 -6.66 7.54 2.13
N GLU A 145 -6.35 7.71 0.86
CA GLU A 145 -6.19 6.65 -0.13
C GLU A 145 -4.79 6.06 -0.08
N GLU A 146 -3.77 6.88 -0.34
CA GLU A 146 -2.40 6.42 -0.54
C GLU A 146 -1.79 5.81 0.73
N VAL A 147 -2.12 6.36 1.90
CA VAL A 147 -1.73 5.75 3.17
C VAL A 147 -2.42 4.40 3.38
N LEU A 148 -3.70 4.29 3.01
CA LEU A 148 -4.44 3.04 3.13
C LEU A 148 -3.92 1.97 2.14
N HIS A 149 -3.54 2.37 0.92
CA HIS A 149 -2.87 1.49 -0.04
C HIS A 149 -1.57 0.92 0.54
N LEU A 150 -0.71 1.75 1.14
CA LEU A 150 0.51 1.28 1.80
C LEU A 150 0.21 0.22 2.88
N ILE A 151 -0.81 0.48 3.72
CA ILE A 151 -1.19 -0.40 4.83
C ILE A 151 -1.80 -1.71 4.32
N THR A 152 -2.68 -1.65 3.31
CA THR A 152 -3.33 -2.84 2.78
C THR A 152 -2.35 -3.69 1.97
N PHE A 153 -1.50 -3.08 1.15
CA PHE A 153 -0.49 -3.76 0.34
C PHE A 153 0.66 -4.33 1.19
N GLY A 154 1.31 -3.49 2.00
CA GLY A 154 2.48 -3.89 2.79
C GLY A 154 2.13 -4.68 4.05
N GLY A 155 0.96 -4.41 4.63
CA GLY A 155 0.52 -4.95 5.90
C GLY A 155 -0.51 -6.08 5.77
N TYR A 156 -1.77 -5.74 5.48
CA TYR A 156 -2.87 -6.71 5.53
C TYR A 156 -2.70 -7.89 4.57
N SER A 157 -2.27 -7.66 3.33
CA SER A 157 -2.12 -8.73 2.33
C SER A 157 -1.05 -9.75 2.71
N ASN A 158 -0.04 -9.35 3.49
CA ASN A 158 1.00 -10.23 4.00
C ASN A 158 0.64 -10.86 5.35
N ALA A 159 0.03 -10.11 6.26
CA ALA A 159 -0.40 -10.59 7.57
C ALA A 159 -1.52 -11.64 7.48
N TYR A 160 -2.38 -11.53 6.47
CA TYR A 160 -3.55 -12.40 6.27
C TYR A 160 -3.69 -12.81 4.79
N PRO A 161 -2.74 -13.55 4.21
CA PRO A 161 -2.69 -13.80 2.76
C PRO A 161 -3.92 -14.55 2.21
N ASN A 162 -4.54 -15.42 3.01
CA ASN A 162 -5.75 -16.13 2.61
C ASN A 162 -7.02 -15.25 2.65
N VAL A 163 -6.96 -14.12 3.35
CA VAL A 163 -8.09 -13.20 3.52
C VAL A 163 -7.92 -11.96 2.66
N PHE A 164 -6.81 -11.23 2.83
CA PHE A 164 -6.52 -9.96 2.15
C PHE A 164 -5.41 -10.06 1.08
N GLY A 165 -4.95 -11.28 0.77
CA GLY A 165 -3.96 -11.48 -0.29
C GLY A 165 -4.49 -11.13 -1.67
N THR A 166 -3.60 -10.68 -2.55
CA THR A 166 -3.93 -10.20 -3.89
C THR A 166 -4.07 -11.29 -4.94
N GLN A 167 -3.88 -12.56 -4.55
CA GLN A 167 -4.06 -13.71 -5.43
C GLN A 167 -5.52 -14.14 -5.51
N LYS A 168 -5.90 -14.71 -6.65
CA LYS A 168 -7.21 -15.34 -6.82
C LYS A 168 -7.44 -16.42 -5.77
N GLY A 169 -8.61 -16.39 -5.12
CA GLY A 169 -9.02 -17.38 -4.13
C GLY A 169 -8.94 -16.89 -2.68
N SER A 170 -8.31 -15.75 -2.41
CA SER A 170 -8.44 -15.08 -1.11
C SER A 170 -9.88 -14.61 -0.88
N GLU A 171 -10.27 -14.36 0.37
CA GLU A 171 -11.64 -13.92 0.66
C GLU A 171 -11.93 -12.55 0.02
N ILE A 172 -10.96 -11.63 0.07
CA ILE A 172 -11.10 -10.32 -0.56
C ILE A 172 -11.20 -10.41 -2.08
N SER A 173 -10.45 -11.32 -2.73
CA SER A 173 -10.53 -11.52 -4.17
C SER A 173 -11.90 -12.04 -4.61
N LYS A 174 -12.53 -12.88 -3.81
CA LYS A 174 -13.92 -13.33 -4.03
C LYS A 174 -14.91 -12.17 -3.91
N ALA A 175 -14.72 -11.28 -2.92
CA ALA A 175 -15.54 -10.08 -2.76
C ALA A 175 -15.40 -9.14 -3.97
N VAL A 176 -14.17 -8.91 -4.45
CA VAL A 176 -13.90 -8.14 -5.68
C VAL A 176 -14.60 -8.74 -6.89
N ASP A 177 -14.51 -10.07 -7.07
CA ASP A 177 -15.15 -10.73 -8.21
C ASP A 177 -16.68 -10.60 -8.18
N ILE A 178 -17.28 -10.64 -6.97
CA ILE A 178 -18.72 -10.36 -6.80
C ILE A 178 -19.01 -8.90 -7.15
N ALA A 179 -18.21 -7.96 -6.64
CA ALA A 179 -18.42 -6.52 -6.84
C ALA A 179 -18.33 -6.10 -8.31
N ARG A 180 -17.49 -6.77 -9.08
CA ARG A 180 -17.28 -6.53 -10.51
C ARG A 180 -18.27 -7.30 -11.39
N GLY A 181 -19.08 -8.20 -10.80
CA GLY A 181 -20.01 -9.06 -11.50
C GLY A 181 -19.35 -10.28 -12.19
N GLY A 182 -18.10 -10.60 -11.83
CA GLY A 182 -17.33 -11.74 -12.32
C GLY A 182 -15.84 -11.62 -12.11
N TYR A 183 -15.12 -12.72 -12.35
CA TYR A 183 -13.67 -12.72 -12.35
C TYR A 183 -13.13 -12.14 -13.68
N PHE A 184 -12.27 -11.14 -13.56
CA PHE A 184 -11.53 -10.55 -14.67
C PHE A 184 -10.06 -10.42 -14.27
N SER A 185 -9.17 -11.16 -14.95
CA SER A 185 -7.71 -11.08 -14.68
C SER A 185 -7.10 -9.75 -15.16
N THR A 186 -7.73 -9.13 -16.13
CA THR A 186 -7.43 -7.80 -16.66
C THR A 186 -8.72 -6.99 -16.71
N ILE A 187 -8.64 -5.71 -16.94
CA ILE A 187 -9.81 -4.86 -17.09
C ILE A 187 -10.59 -5.28 -18.33
N PRO A 188 -11.89 -5.63 -18.19
CA PRO A 188 -12.70 -6.02 -19.33
C PRO A 188 -13.10 -4.81 -20.18
N GLU A 189 -13.39 -5.02 -21.46
CA GLU A 189 -13.92 -3.97 -22.34
C GLU A 189 -15.23 -3.36 -21.78
N LYS A 190 -16.03 -4.20 -21.11
CA LYS A 190 -17.27 -3.78 -20.44
C LYS A 190 -17.58 -4.63 -19.24
N TYR A 191 -17.84 -3.99 -18.11
CA TYR A 191 -18.33 -4.66 -16.90
C TYR A 191 -19.82 -5.02 -17.01
N PRO A 192 -20.28 -6.07 -16.31
CA PRO A 192 -21.70 -6.38 -16.16
C PRO A 192 -22.48 -5.19 -15.55
N GLY A 193 -23.73 -5.00 -15.99
CA GLY A 193 -24.54 -3.84 -15.56
C GLY A 193 -24.86 -3.80 -14.06
N ASN A 194 -24.75 -4.93 -13.36
CA ASN A 194 -24.92 -5.04 -11.91
C ASN A 194 -23.63 -4.85 -11.12
N ALA A 195 -22.50 -4.60 -11.75
CA ALA A 195 -21.24 -4.29 -11.05
C ALA A 195 -21.37 -2.98 -10.28
N TRP A 196 -20.92 -2.94 -9.03
CA TRP A 196 -20.83 -1.72 -8.23
C TRP A 196 -19.38 -1.24 -8.03
N TYR A 197 -18.41 -2.06 -8.41
CA TYR A 197 -17.01 -1.71 -8.57
C TYR A 197 -16.58 -1.97 -10.01
N THR A 198 -15.97 -1.00 -10.62
CA THR A 198 -15.34 -1.06 -11.96
C THR A 198 -14.02 -0.31 -11.91
N TYR A 199 -13.13 -0.55 -12.86
CA TYR A 199 -11.86 0.15 -12.94
C TYR A 199 -11.48 0.29 -14.42
N ASP A 200 -10.78 1.34 -14.82
CA ASP A 200 -10.50 1.62 -16.24
C ASP A 200 -9.01 1.79 -16.56
N ASP A 201 -8.12 1.89 -15.57
CA ASP A 201 -6.67 1.91 -15.82
C ASP A 201 -6.16 0.53 -16.23
N GLN A 202 -5.87 0.39 -17.53
CA GLN A 202 -5.40 -0.85 -18.14
C GLN A 202 -4.04 -1.34 -17.62
N THR A 203 -3.30 -0.52 -16.88
CA THR A 203 -2.03 -0.90 -16.25
C THR A 203 -2.23 -1.56 -14.89
N CYS A 204 -3.43 -1.43 -14.29
CA CYS A 204 -3.76 -2.00 -13.00
C CYS A 204 -4.16 -3.47 -13.13
N GLU A 205 -3.24 -4.38 -12.81
CA GLU A 205 -3.48 -5.82 -12.79
C GLU A 205 -4.46 -6.23 -11.67
N TYR A 206 -4.85 -7.50 -11.65
CA TYR A 206 -5.84 -8.03 -10.70
C TYR A 206 -5.51 -7.72 -9.24
N GLY A 207 -4.25 -7.85 -8.84
CA GLY A 207 -3.80 -7.51 -7.48
C GLY A 207 -3.94 -6.03 -7.15
N CYS A 208 -3.60 -5.16 -8.08
CA CYS A 208 -3.81 -3.72 -7.96
C CYS A 208 -5.30 -3.39 -7.78
N GLN A 209 -6.19 -3.96 -8.60
CA GLN A 209 -7.64 -3.75 -8.51
C GLN A 209 -8.24 -4.21 -7.17
N ILE A 210 -7.62 -5.17 -6.47
CA ILE A 210 -8.01 -5.56 -5.12
C ILE A 210 -7.70 -4.45 -4.11
N HIS A 211 -6.57 -3.75 -4.25
CA HIS A 211 -6.22 -2.64 -3.37
C HIS A 211 -7.11 -1.43 -3.60
N GLU A 212 -7.42 -1.11 -4.84
CA GLU A 212 -8.39 -0.07 -5.20
C GLU A 212 -9.77 -0.36 -4.61
N TYR A 213 -10.25 -1.58 -4.74
CA TYR A 213 -11.51 -1.99 -4.13
C TYR A 213 -11.49 -1.86 -2.59
N LEU A 214 -10.39 -2.28 -1.94
CA LEU A 214 -10.24 -2.14 -0.48
C LEU A 214 -10.30 -0.67 -0.07
N TYR A 215 -9.63 0.20 -0.80
CA TYR A 215 -9.70 1.64 -0.58
C TYR A 215 -11.13 2.16 -0.67
N TRP A 216 -11.83 1.88 -1.77
CA TRP A 216 -13.21 2.31 -1.96
C TRP A 216 -14.12 1.80 -0.83
N ALA A 217 -14.04 0.54 -0.51
CA ALA A 217 -14.92 -0.10 0.45
C ALA A 217 -14.66 0.40 1.89
N ILE A 218 -13.40 0.44 2.34
CA ILE A 218 -13.03 0.91 3.68
C ILE A 218 -13.38 2.39 3.85
N THR A 219 -12.96 3.25 2.92
CA THR A 219 -13.21 4.69 3.03
C THR A 219 -14.69 5.05 2.97
N SER A 220 -15.50 4.29 2.20
CA SER A 220 -16.95 4.44 2.19
C SER A 220 -17.60 4.06 3.52
N VAL A 221 -17.15 2.95 4.14
CA VAL A 221 -17.69 2.55 5.45
C VAL A 221 -17.29 3.56 6.54
N LEU A 222 -16.12 4.17 6.42
CA LEU A 222 -15.66 5.22 7.33
C LEU A 222 -16.33 6.58 7.09
N GLY A 223 -17.07 6.77 5.98
CA GLY A 223 -17.77 8.03 5.64
C GLY A 223 -16.94 9.02 4.83
N ALA A 224 -15.71 8.68 4.42
CA ALA A 224 -14.85 9.57 3.61
C ALA A 224 -15.42 9.89 2.22
N GLN A 225 -16.33 9.06 1.72
CA GLN A 225 -16.91 9.19 0.39
C GLN A 225 -18.34 9.80 0.42
N GLU A 226 -18.81 10.32 1.58
CA GLU A 226 -20.20 10.78 1.77
C GLU A 226 -20.41 12.28 1.53
N PHE A 227 -19.36 13.07 1.31
CA PHE A 227 -19.52 14.51 1.11
C PHE A 227 -20.24 14.86 -0.19
N LEU A 228 -20.86 16.05 -0.22
CA LEU A 228 -21.69 16.53 -1.32
C LEU A 228 -20.95 16.51 -2.67
N GLY A 229 -21.58 15.91 -3.69
CA GLY A 229 -21.06 15.79 -5.05
C GLY A 229 -20.05 14.65 -5.26
N ARG A 230 -19.59 14.00 -4.18
CA ARG A 230 -18.57 12.93 -4.33
C ARG A 230 -19.06 11.76 -5.18
N LEU A 231 -20.29 11.29 -4.97
CA LEU A 231 -20.84 10.17 -5.75
C LEU A 231 -20.82 10.46 -7.26
N ASP A 232 -21.15 11.67 -7.66
CA ASP A 232 -21.16 12.05 -9.08
C ASP A 232 -19.77 11.93 -9.73
N HIS A 233 -18.72 12.17 -8.95
CA HIS A 233 -17.35 12.06 -9.42
C HIS A 233 -16.86 10.61 -9.51
N ILE A 234 -17.32 9.72 -8.62
CA ILE A 234 -16.74 8.37 -8.47
C ILE A 234 -17.64 7.24 -8.95
N GLN A 235 -18.91 7.48 -9.30
CA GLN A 235 -19.87 6.44 -9.63
C GLN A 235 -19.50 5.61 -10.89
N HIS A 236 -18.56 6.11 -11.70
CA HIS A 236 -18.02 5.37 -12.84
C HIS A 236 -17.09 4.23 -12.39
N GLU A 237 -16.49 4.32 -11.19
CA GLU A 237 -15.68 3.26 -10.59
C GLU A 237 -16.37 2.61 -9.38
N TRP A 238 -16.96 3.43 -8.49
CA TRP A 238 -17.52 2.97 -7.23
C TRP A 238 -18.90 3.57 -6.96
N ARG A 239 -19.90 2.70 -6.71
CA ARG A 239 -21.29 3.12 -6.53
C ARG A 239 -21.78 3.11 -5.09
N LEU A 240 -21.00 2.54 -4.16
CA LEU A 240 -21.40 2.34 -2.77
C LEU A 240 -20.72 3.36 -1.83
N ASN A 241 -20.89 4.64 -2.10
CA ASN A 241 -20.17 5.74 -1.43
C ASN A 241 -20.54 5.98 0.04
N THR A 242 -21.40 5.17 0.66
CA THR A 242 -21.81 5.32 2.06
C THR A 242 -21.72 4.01 2.83
N HIS A 243 -21.52 4.08 4.16
CA HIS A 243 -21.54 2.92 5.04
C HIS A 243 -22.79 2.04 4.82
N GLN A 244 -23.96 2.67 4.74
CA GLN A 244 -25.21 1.93 4.56
C GLN A 244 -25.22 1.16 3.24
N LYS A 245 -24.83 1.79 2.13
CA LYS A 245 -24.78 1.12 0.82
C LYS A 245 -23.83 -0.08 0.82
N VAL A 246 -22.63 0.08 1.38
CA VAL A 246 -21.66 -1.04 1.50
C VAL A 246 -22.26 -2.16 2.33
N ARG A 247 -22.77 -1.85 3.53
CA ARG A 247 -23.40 -2.83 4.42
C ARG A 247 -24.55 -3.59 3.75
N GLU A 248 -25.37 -2.92 2.98
CA GLU A 248 -26.58 -3.50 2.38
C GLU A 248 -26.27 -4.27 1.09
N THR A 249 -25.28 -3.87 0.31
CA THR A 249 -24.98 -4.43 -1.01
C THR A 249 -23.77 -5.36 -0.98
N ASP A 250 -22.65 -4.94 -0.42
CA ASP A 250 -21.39 -5.68 -0.41
C ASP A 250 -21.24 -6.54 0.85
N LYS A 251 -22.04 -7.59 0.93
CA LYS A 251 -22.06 -8.49 2.10
C LYS A 251 -20.73 -9.21 2.31
N ALA A 252 -20.01 -9.52 1.23
CA ALA A 252 -18.76 -10.25 1.29
C ALA A 252 -17.66 -9.40 1.95
N PHE A 253 -17.48 -8.17 1.49
CA PHE A 253 -16.57 -7.23 2.15
C PHE A 253 -17.00 -6.89 3.57
N TYR A 254 -18.29 -6.59 3.76
CA TYR A 254 -18.78 -6.15 5.06
C TYR A 254 -18.59 -7.20 6.16
N ALA A 255 -18.69 -8.50 5.83
CA ALA A 255 -18.39 -9.59 6.76
C ALA A 255 -16.92 -9.59 7.20
N LEU A 256 -15.99 -9.29 6.29
CA LEU A 256 -14.57 -9.13 6.63
C LEU A 256 -14.34 -7.88 7.46
N TYR A 257 -15.00 -6.77 7.10
CA TYR A 257 -14.85 -5.48 7.78
C TYR A 257 -15.27 -5.53 9.25
N ILE A 258 -16.35 -6.23 9.58
CA ILE A 258 -16.84 -6.31 10.97
C ILE A 258 -16.15 -7.37 11.82
N ASN A 259 -15.29 -8.20 11.21
CA ASN A 259 -14.55 -9.22 11.96
C ASN A 259 -13.40 -8.57 12.75
N ASP A 260 -13.54 -8.60 14.09
CA ASP A 260 -12.58 -7.97 15.00
C ASP A 260 -11.20 -8.60 15.01
N GLU A 261 -11.01 -9.78 14.41
CA GLU A 261 -9.69 -10.38 14.24
C GLU A 261 -8.76 -9.50 13.40
N TYR A 262 -9.31 -8.84 12.38
CA TYR A 262 -8.51 -8.06 11.44
C TYR A 262 -8.23 -6.63 11.88
N LYS A 263 -8.99 -6.11 12.86
CA LYS A 263 -8.82 -4.74 13.36
C LYS A 263 -8.75 -3.70 12.24
N LEU A 264 -9.64 -3.85 11.24
CA LEU A 264 -9.81 -2.81 10.22
C LEU A 264 -10.30 -1.51 10.88
N PRO A 265 -9.89 -0.33 10.41
CA PRO A 265 -10.20 0.94 11.03
C PRO A 265 -11.72 1.17 11.12
N LYS A 266 -12.18 1.74 12.25
CA LYS A 266 -13.58 2.03 12.55
C LYS A 266 -13.86 3.55 12.61
N ASN A 267 -12.83 4.35 12.76
CA ASN A 267 -12.91 5.81 12.82
C ASN A 267 -12.20 6.40 11.60
N LEU A 268 -12.85 7.35 10.94
CA LEU A 268 -12.24 8.08 9.82
C LEU A 268 -11.08 8.93 10.32
N PRO A 269 -9.86 8.77 9.79
CA PRO A 269 -8.75 9.67 10.09
C PRO A 269 -9.07 11.12 9.68
N ASP A 270 -8.79 12.06 10.56
CA ASP A 270 -8.99 13.50 10.33
C ASP A 270 -7.68 14.30 10.27
N GLY A 271 -6.54 13.60 10.37
CA GLY A 271 -5.22 14.20 10.38
C GLY A 271 -4.83 14.86 11.70
N LYS A 272 -5.51 14.52 12.83
CA LYS A 272 -5.23 15.05 14.18
C LYS A 272 -5.06 13.90 15.16
N TYR A 273 -3.93 13.23 15.06
CA TYR A 273 -3.66 12.09 15.95
C TYR A 273 -3.43 12.54 17.39
N VAL A 274 -4.18 11.96 18.33
CA VAL A 274 -4.29 12.44 19.72
C VAL A 274 -2.99 12.33 20.53
N ASN A 275 -2.15 11.32 20.22
CA ASN A 275 -0.88 11.12 20.92
C ASN A 275 0.29 11.91 20.29
N GLY A 276 0.00 12.70 19.23
CA GLY A 276 1.00 13.44 18.49
C GLY A 276 1.92 12.56 17.63
N ILE A 277 2.64 13.19 16.74
CA ILE A 277 3.60 12.53 15.84
C ILE A 277 5.01 13.07 16.06
N PRO A 278 6.06 12.31 15.71
CA PRO A 278 7.43 12.81 15.74
C PRO A 278 7.63 14.03 14.84
N SER A 279 8.59 14.87 15.16
CA SER A 279 8.98 15.97 14.27
C SER A 279 9.67 15.46 13.00
N ILE A 280 9.49 16.18 11.90
CA ILE A 280 10.25 15.99 10.67
C ILE A 280 11.74 16.14 10.96
N ARG A 281 12.55 15.20 10.44
CA ARG A 281 14.01 15.20 10.59
C ARG A 281 14.68 15.23 9.21
N PRO A 282 15.92 15.73 9.12
CA PRO A 282 16.72 15.59 7.92
C PRO A 282 16.90 14.11 7.54
N PHE A 283 16.80 13.81 6.25
CA PHE A 283 17.12 12.50 5.70
C PHE A 283 18.45 12.57 4.95
N GLU A 284 19.42 11.72 5.31
CA GLU A 284 20.76 11.73 4.76
C GLU A 284 21.12 10.36 4.21
N TRP A 285 20.79 10.11 2.94
CA TRP A 285 21.01 8.84 2.25
C TRP A 285 22.48 8.36 2.31
N ASN A 286 23.42 9.26 2.05
CA ASN A 286 24.86 8.93 2.04
C ASN A 286 25.42 8.44 3.39
N LYS A 287 24.78 8.76 4.51
CA LYS A 287 25.16 8.24 5.82
C LYS A 287 24.67 6.82 6.07
N ILE A 288 23.59 6.42 5.44
CA ILE A 288 23.00 5.09 5.56
C ILE A 288 23.85 4.08 4.78
N GLU A 289 24.31 4.42 3.59
CA GLU A 289 25.19 3.55 2.80
C GLU A 289 26.55 3.30 3.48
N LYS A 290 27.14 4.34 4.09
CA LYS A 290 28.43 4.21 4.80
C LYS A 290 28.36 3.32 6.05
N LYS A 291 27.22 3.27 6.75
CA LYS A 291 27.02 2.38 7.91
C LYS A 291 26.86 0.91 7.55
N LYS A 292 26.50 0.57 6.31
CA LYS A 292 26.36 -0.80 5.83
C LYS A 292 27.67 -1.40 5.26
N GLN A 293 28.71 -0.59 5.12
CA GLN A 293 30.05 -1.02 4.64
C GLN A 293 31.04 -1.32 5.76
N HIS A 294 30.64 -1.15 7.00
CA HIS A 294 31.40 -1.49 8.23
C HIS A 294 30.61 -2.52 9.05
#